data_39c92a4ba6f61046a2c0704efba9f508
#
_entry.id   39c92a4ba6f61046a2c0704efba9f508
#
_cell.length_a   1.000
_cell.length_b   1.000
_cell.length_c   1.000
_cell.angle_alpha   90.00
_cell.angle_beta   90.00
_cell.angle_gamma   90.00
#
_symmetry.space_group_name_H-M   'P 1'
#
loop_
_entity.id
_entity.type
_entity.pdbx_description
1 polymer ?
#
loop_
_entity_poly.entity_id
_entity_poly.type
_entity_poly.pdbx_seq_one_letter_code
_entity_poly.pdbx_strand_id
1 'polypeptide(L)'
;GGGALFPSLRQEYKDRGIMCLQSYGTADLGTIAYETPAMEGMIVDEGVIVEIVRPGTGDPVAPGEVGEVVVTTLNPDYPLIRFATGDMSAVMEGQSPCGRTNMRIKGWMGRADQTTKIKGMFVRPEQSAAFVAKHSEIFKARVVAKRQGEMDAMTVMVEAEGGDAAAYAKSVSEVL
;
A
#
# COMPACT_ATOMS: atom_id res chain seq x y z
N GLY A 1 12.31 10.55 8.57
CA GLY A 1 12.28 9.24 7.89
C GLY A 1 11.50 8.20 8.68
N GLY A 2 11.25 7.06 8.05
CA GLY A 2 10.59 5.92 8.70
C GLY A 2 9.06 5.92 8.64
N GLY A 3 8.44 6.76 7.84
CA GLY A 3 7.00 6.77 7.63
C GLY A 3 6.61 7.33 6.27
N ALA A 4 5.37 7.09 5.85
CA ALA A 4 4.83 7.63 4.62
C ALA A 4 4.71 9.16 4.69
N LEU A 5 4.96 9.84 3.60
CA LEU A 5 4.69 11.27 3.45
C LEU A 5 3.20 11.47 3.17
N PHE A 6 2.47 12.00 4.15
CA PHE A 6 1.05 12.28 3.97
C PHE A 6 0.82 13.39 2.94
N PRO A 7 -0.25 13.31 2.12
CA PRO A 7 -0.55 14.32 1.11
C PRO A 7 -0.65 15.74 1.68
N SER A 8 -1.22 15.91 2.89
CA SER A 8 -1.31 17.21 3.58
C SER A 8 0.06 17.80 3.89
N LEU A 9 1.01 16.97 4.37
CA LEU A 9 2.37 17.43 4.66
C LEU A 9 3.13 17.76 3.37
N ARG A 10 2.96 16.97 2.32
CA ARG A 10 3.52 17.27 1.00
C ARG A 10 3.00 18.62 0.47
N GLN A 11 1.70 18.88 0.63
CA GLN A 11 1.11 20.16 0.22
C GLN A 11 1.68 21.33 1.01
N GLU A 12 1.85 21.19 2.32
CA GLU A 12 2.49 22.21 3.16
C GLU A 12 3.92 22.54 2.70
N TYR A 13 4.72 21.53 2.37
CA TYR A 13 6.06 21.78 1.79
C TYR A 13 5.98 22.50 0.45
N LYS A 14 5.06 22.10 -0.42
CA LYS A 14 4.86 22.73 -1.72
C LYS A 14 4.46 24.21 -1.58
N ASP A 15 3.58 24.53 -0.65
CA ASP A 15 3.13 25.90 -0.38
C ASP A 15 4.28 26.79 0.13
N ARG A 16 5.29 26.16 0.73
CA ARG A 16 6.54 26.82 1.14
C ARG A 16 7.64 26.84 0.06
N GLY A 17 7.32 26.40 -1.16
CA GLY A 17 8.28 26.32 -2.27
C GLY A 17 9.31 25.19 -2.13
N ILE A 18 9.05 24.19 -1.29
CA ILE A 18 9.94 23.05 -1.05
C ILE A 18 9.42 21.84 -1.82
N MET A 19 10.25 21.31 -2.74
CA MET A 19 9.99 20.04 -3.39
C MET A 19 10.34 18.91 -2.45
N CYS A 20 9.35 18.11 -2.05
CA CYS A 20 9.53 16.97 -1.19
C CYS A 20 9.31 15.67 -1.98
N LEU A 21 10.36 14.86 -2.13
CA LEU A 21 10.33 13.56 -2.80
C LEU A 21 10.46 12.45 -1.75
N GLN A 22 9.75 11.35 -1.98
CA GLN A 22 9.82 10.17 -1.12
C GLN A 22 10.85 9.17 -1.62
N SER A 23 11.40 8.41 -0.68
CA SER A 23 12.07 7.13 -0.97
C SER A 23 11.39 6.02 -0.17
N TYR A 24 11.38 4.83 -0.73
CA TYR A 24 10.94 3.60 -0.08
C TYR A 24 12.17 2.73 0.17
N GLY A 25 12.27 2.23 1.38
CA GLY A 25 13.38 1.37 1.79
C GLY A 25 13.15 0.78 3.18
N THR A 26 13.99 -0.18 3.54
CA THR A 26 14.01 -0.81 4.86
C THR A 26 15.41 -0.71 5.48
N ALA A 27 15.52 -0.99 6.78
CA ALA A 27 16.80 -1.02 7.45
C ALA A 27 17.74 -2.11 6.89
N ASP A 28 17.16 -3.24 6.43
CA ASP A 28 17.92 -4.38 5.92
C ASP A 28 18.38 -4.20 4.48
N LEU A 29 17.51 -3.60 3.64
CA LEU A 29 17.69 -3.52 2.19
C LEU A 29 18.27 -2.17 1.73
N GLY A 30 18.23 -1.14 2.59
CA GLY A 30 18.52 0.22 2.17
C GLY A 30 17.41 0.79 1.27
N THR A 31 17.77 1.62 0.30
CA THR A 31 16.82 2.20 -0.66
C THR A 31 16.38 1.14 -1.67
N ILE A 32 15.08 1.00 -1.84
CA ILE A 32 14.45 0.08 -2.79
C ILE A 32 13.92 0.84 -4.01
N ALA A 33 13.26 1.98 -3.75
CA ALA A 33 12.70 2.82 -4.80
C ALA A 33 12.60 4.28 -4.34
N TYR A 34 12.54 5.20 -5.29
CA TYR A 34 12.50 6.64 -5.01
C TYR A 34 11.67 7.41 -6.04
N GLU A 35 11.06 8.49 -5.59
CA GLU A 35 10.37 9.43 -6.47
C GLU A 35 11.38 10.27 -7.26
N THR A 36 10.94 10.72 -8.41
CA THR A 36 11.61 11.74 -9.22
C THR A 36 10.74 13.00 -9.26
N PRO A 37 11.22 14.13 -9.81
CA PRO A 37 10.39 15.33 -9.97
C PRO A 37 9.11 15.10 -10.80
N ALA A 38 9.01 14.00 -11.55
CA ALA A 38 7.77 13.62 -12.25
C ALA A 38 6.64 13.24 -11.28
N MET A 39 6.96 12.82 -10.04
CA MET A 39 6.01 12.43 -8.98
C MET A 39 4.98 11.39 -9.42
N GLU A 40 5.34 10.54 -10.38
CA GLU A 40 4.49 9.46 -10.88
C GLU A 40 5.06 8.09 -10.50
N GLY A 41 4.74 7.65 -9.28
CA GLY A 41 5.28 6.44 -8.69
C GLY A 41 6.75 6.58 -8.27
N MET A 42 7.35 5.47 -7.89
CA MET A 42 8.74 5.39 -7.45
C MET A 42 9.54 4.52 -8.42
N ILE A 43 10.68 5.02 -8.86
CA ILE A 43 11.65 4.29 -9.69
C ILE A 43 12.37 3.29 -8.80
N VAL A 44 12.45 2.04 -9.23
CA VAL A 44 13.22 1.00 -8.55
C VAL A 44 14.72 1.31 -8.68
N ASP A 45 15.44 1.21 -7.56
CA ASP A 45 16.88 1.41 -7.50
C ASP A 45 17.63 0.35 -8.31
N GLU A 46 18.74 0.71 -8.91
CA GLU A 46 19.55 -0.17 -9.76
C GLU A 46 20.29 -1.27 -8.96
N GLY A 47 20.42 -1.10 -7.65
CA GLY A 47 21.08 -2.05 -6.74
C GLY A 47 20.18 -3.21 -6.27
N VAL A 48 18.92 -3.25 -6.72
CA VAL A 48 17.97 -4.27 -6.28
C VAL A 48 17.11 -4.81 -7.42
N ILE A 49 16.60 -6.03 -7.23
CA ILE A 49 15.51 -6.59 -8.05
C ILE A 49 14.25 -6.58 -7.18
N VAL A 50 13.17 -6.00 -7.69
CA VAL A 50 11.87 -5.96 -7.03
C VAL A 50 10.90 -6.87 -7.75
N GLU A 51 10.20 -7.70 -6.98
CA GLU A 51 9.08 -8.52 -7.41
C GLU A 51 7.84 -8.10 -6.61
N ILE A 52 6.68 -8.08 -7.26
CA ILE A 52 5.39 -7.93 -6.58
C ILE A 52 4.71 -9.29 -6.62
N VAL A 53 4.49 -9.87 -5.44
CA VAL A 53 4.04 -11.26 -5.32
C VAL A 53 2.75 -11.36 -4.51
N ARG A 54 2.04 -12.45 -4.69
CA ARG A 54 0.87 -12.76 -3.88
C ARG A 54 1.31 -13.13 -2.47
N PRO A 55 0.82 -12.44 -1.43
CA PRO A 55 1.19 -12.71 -0.05
C PRO A 55 0.96 -14.19 0.33
N GLY A 56 1.95 -14.78 0.99
CA GLY A 56 1.90 -16.15 1.48
C GLY A 56 2.18 -17.24 0.46
N THR A 57 2.22 -16.94 -0.86
CA THR A 57 2.58 -17.93 -1.90
C THR A 57 3.92 -17.62 -2.55
N GLY A 58 4.27 -16.36 -2.67
CA GLY A 58 5.46 -15.91 -3.38
C GLY A 58 5.33 -15.95 -4.91
N ASP A 59 4.12 -16.23 -5.45
CA ASP A 59 3.85 -16.21 -6.87
C ASP A 59 3.74 -14.77 -7.38
N PRO A 60 4.36 -14.41 -8.52
CA PRO A 60 4.19 -13.09 -9.10
C PRO A 60 2.73 -12.76 -9.40
N VAL A 61 2.35 -11.51 -9.19
CA VAL A 61 1.02 -11.00 -9.57
C VAL A 61 1.08 -10.35 -10.96
N ALA A 62 -0.09 -10.12 -11.57
CA ALA A 62 -0.17 -9.42 -12.84
C ALA A 62 0.28 -7.95 -12.69
N PRO A 63 0.82 -7.31 -13.75
CA PRO A 63 1.13 -5.88 -13.73
C PRO A 63 -0.09 -5.06 -13.31
N GLY A 64 0.11 -4.10 -12.39
CA GLY A 64 -0.96 -3.27 -11.83
C GLY A 64 -1.73 -3.91 -10.67
N GLU A 65 -1.68 -5.22 -10.49
CA GLU A 65 -2.23 -5.91 -9.32
C GLU A 65 -1.39 -5.62 -8.07
N VAL A 66 -2.05 -5.45 -6.93
CA VAL A 66 -1.38 -5.18 -5.65
C VAL A 66 -0.91 -6.49 -5.04
N GLY A 67 0.36 -6.53 -4.66
CA GLY A 67 0.97 -7.67 -3.97
C GLY A 67 2.04 -7.24 -2.98
N GLU A 68 2.63 -8.20 -2.30
CA GLU A 68 3.74 -7.99 -1.38
C GLU A 68 5.03 -7.67 -2.15
N VAL A 69 5.76 -6.69 -1.66
CA VAL A 69 7.07 -6.32 -2.21
C VAL A 69 8.12 -7.30 -1.71
N VAL A 70 8.72 -8.01 -2.64
CA VAL A 70 9.83 -8.93 -2.40
C VAL A 70 11.07 -8.39 -3.11
N VAL A 71 12.19 -8.37 -2.42
CA VAL A 71 13.41 -7.71 -2.91
C VAL A 71 14.62 -8.63 -2.85
N THR A 72 15.41 -8.62 -3.91
CA THR A 72 16.75 -9.23 -3.94
C THR A 72 17.77 -8.12 -4.06
N THR A 73 18.74 -8.06 -3.14
CA THR A 73 19.86 -7.11 -3.21
C THR A 73 20.95 -7.65 -4.13
N LEU A 74 21.56 -6.75 -4.91
CA LEU A 74 22.73 -7.05 -5.74
C LEU A 74 24.04 -6.81 -4.99
N ASN A 75 23.99 -6.70 -3.67
CA ASN A 75 25.16 -6.53 -2.82
C ASN A 75 25.79 -7.88 -2.50
N PRO A 76 27.03 -8.17 -2.98
CA PRO A 76 27.68 -9.46 -2.76
C PRO A 76 28.12 -9.68 -1.31
N ASP A 77 28.32 -8.61 -0.53
CA ASP A 77 28.80 -8.71 0.85
C ASP A 77 27.67 -9.04 1.83
N TYR A 78 26.43 -8.67 1.48
CA TYR A 78 25.22 -8.96 2.27
C TYR A 78 24.05 -9.26 1.34
N PRO A 79 24.05 -10.44 0.71
CA PRO A 79 22.99 -10.80 -0.23
C PRO A 79 21.71 -11.18 0.50
N LEU A 80 20.65 -10.43 0.23
CA LEU A 80 19.29 -10.81 0.61
C LEU A 80 18.55 -11.25 -0.65
N ILE A 81 18.15 -12.50 -0.71
CA ILE A 81 17.51 -13.11 -1.88
C ILE A 81 16.03 -13.29 -1.59
N ARG A 82 15.18 -12.63 -2.41
CA ARG A 82 13.71 -12.66 -2.29
C ARG A 82 13.23 -12.37 -0.86
N PHE A 83 13.79 -11.33 -0.28
CA PHE A 83 13.41 -10.86 1.06
C PHE A 83 12.02 -10.24 1.02
N ALA A 84 11.08 -10.83 1.77
CA ALA A 84 9.71 -10.36 1.91
C ALA A 84 9.67 -9.18 2.88
N THR A 85 9.31 -7.99 2.37
CA THR A 85 9.32 -6.76 3.19
C THR A 85 8.12 -6.67 4.13
N GLY A 86 7.06 -7.41 3.86
CA GLY A 86 5.76 -7.28 4.51
C GLY A 86 4.98 -6.05 4.06
N ASP A 87 5.48 -5.28 3.08
CA ASP A 87 4.81 -4.11 2.52
C ASP A 87 4.14 -4.45 1.20
N MET A 88 3.05 -3.76 0.91
CA MET A 88 2.29 -3.93 -0.34
C MET A 88 2.60 -2.81 -1.32
N SER A 89 2.66 -3.15 -2.61
CA SER A 89 2.75 -2.21 -3.72
C SER A 89 2.16 -2.82 -5.00
N ALA A 90 2.25 -2.10 -6.11
CA ALA A 90 1.91 -2.60 -7.43
C ALA A 90 2.89 -2.03 -8.48
N VAL A 91 3.17 -2.81 -9.51
CA VAL A 91 3.94 -2.32 -10.66
C VAL A 91 3.13 -1.30 -11.43
N MET A 92 3.75 -0.21 -11.84
CA MET A 92 3.18 0.76 -12.77
C MET A 92 3.64 0.47 -14.18
N GLU A 93 2.71 0.40 -15.09
CA GLU A 93 3.00 0.21 -16.52
C GLU A 93 3.52 1.49 -17.17
N GLY A 94 4.16 1.32 -18.32
CA GLY A 94 4.69 2.40 -19.13
C GLY A 94 5.99 3.01 -18.59
N GLN A 95 6.61 3.85 -19.42
CA GLN A 95 7.84 4.54 -19.08
C GLN A 95 7.57 5.73 -18.16
N SER A 96 8.51 6.01 -17.26
CA SER A 96 8.43 7.20 -16.42
C SER A 96 8.55 8.48 -17.25
N PRO A 97 7.76 9.54 -16.96
CA PRO A 97 7.91 10.85 -17.60
C PRO A 97 9.30 11.49 -17.40
N CYS A 98 10.05 11.04 -16.39
CA CYS A 98 11.43 11.48 -16.20
C CYS A 98 12.44 10.87 -17.21
N GLY A 99 11.99 9.94 -18.08
CA GLY A 99 12.81 9.30 -19.10
C GLY A 99 13.54 8.02 -18.65
N ARG A 100 13.50 7.66 -17.36
CA ARG A 100 14.10 6.42 -16.87
C ARG A 100 13.31 5.20 -17.35
N THR A 101 14.04 4.12 -17.62
CA THR A 101 13.48 2.84 -18.12
C THR A 101 13.31 1.78 -17.02
N ASN A 102 13.78 2.07 -15.80
CA ASN A 102 13.63 1.20 -14.65
C ASN A 102 12.15 0.91 -14.37
N MET A 103 11.88 -0.26 -13.77
CA MET A 103 10.57 -0.56 -13.21
C MET A 103 10.09 0.56 -12.28
N ARG A 104 8.80 0.83 -12.31
CA ARG A 104 8.14 1.74 -11.35
C ARG A 104 7.17 0.98 -10.49
N ILE A 105 7.10 1.37 -9.22
CA ILE A 105 6.07 0.90 -8.29
C ILE A 105 5.25 2.07 -7.77
N LYS A 106 4.02 1.81 -7.34
CA LYS A 106 3.11 2.84 -6.79
C LYS A 106 3.58 3.43 -5.46
N GLY A 107 4.63 2.84 -4.86
CA GLY A 107 5.07 3.15 -3.52
C GLY A 107 4.37 2.30 -2.46
N TRP A 108 4.44 2.71 -1.21
CA TRP A 108 3.86 1.97 -0.10
C TRP A 108 2.33 2.02 -0.14
N MET A 109 1.69 0.85 -0.13
CA MET A 109 0.24 0.66 -0.20
C MET A 109 -0.31 -0.15 0.98
N GLY A 110 0.36 -0.06 2.13
CA GLY A 110 -0.03 -0.76 3.35
C GLY A 110 0.86 -1.97 3.66
N ARG A 111 0.48 -2.71 4.69
CA ARG A 111 1.19 -3.91 5.17
C ARG A 111 0.48 -5.18 4.75
N ALA A 112 1.25 -6.19 4.34
CA ALA A 112 0.72 -7.51 3.99
C ALA A 112 0.08 -8.21 5.20
N ASP A 113 0.66 -8.05 6.40
CA ASP A 113 0.17 -8.59 7.66
C ASP A 113 -1.10 -7.89 8.19
N GLN A 114 -1.37 -6.66 7.74
CA GLN A 114 -2.61 -5.92 8.03
C GLN A 114 -3.68 -6.11 6.96
N THR A 115 -3.36 -6.85 5.90
CA THR A 115 -4.29 -7.17 4.83
C THR A 115 -4.96 -8.50 5.14
N THR A 116 -6.27 -8.51 5.26
CA THR A 116 -7.05 -9.73 5.53
C THR A 116 -7.75 -10.19 4.27
N LYS A 117 -7.58 -11.46 3.90
CA LYS A 117 -8.32 -12.07 2.79
C LYS A 117 -9.66 -12.56 3.29
N ILE A 118 -10.75 -12.03 2.72
CA ILE A 118 -12.13 -12.39 3.06
C ILE A 118 -12.83 -12.79 1.77
N LYS A 119 -13.32 -14.02 1.68
CA LYS A 119 -13.99 -14.56 0.49
C LYS A 119 -13.22 -14.33 -0.83
N GLY A 120 -11.89 -14.40 -0.77
CA GLY A 120 -11.04 -14.22 -1.94
C GLY A 120 -10.61 -12.76 -2.21
N MET A 121 -11.22 -11.77 -1.58
CA MET A 121 -10.84 -10.35 -1.70
C MET A 121 -9.90 -9.93 -0.58
N PHE A 122 -8.96 -9.06 -0.91
CA PHE A 122 -8.07 -8.46 0.09
C PHE A 122 -8.69 -7.18 0.65
N VAL A 123 -8.96 -7.18 1.95
CA VAL A 123 -9.40 -5.99 2.70
C VAL A 123 -8.20 -5.33 3.34
N ARG A 124 -7.99 -4.06 3.04
CA ARG A 124 -6.84 -3.26 3.45
C ARG A 124 -7.25 -2.11 4.37
N PRO A 125 -6.34 -1.64 5.26
CA PRO A 125 -6.62 -0.52 6.16
C PRO A 125 -7.07 0.76 5.45
N GLU A 126 -6.53 1.05 4.24
CA GLU A 126 -6.86 2.24 3.46
C GLU A 126 -8.35 2.26 3.03
N GLN A 127 -8.94 1.09 2.79
CA GLN A 127 -10.36 0.98 2.46
C GLN A 127 -11.22 1.35 3.68
N SER A 128 -10.79 0.96 4.88
CA SER A 128 -11.45 1.39 6.13
C SER A 128 -11.35 2.90 6.32
N ALA A 129 -10.19 3.49 6.04
CA ALA A 129 -10.00 4.94 6.10
C ALA A 129 -10.85 5.68 5.06
N ALA A 130 -10.93 5.15 3.83
CA ALA A 130 -11.78 5.70 2.78
C ALA A 130 -13.28 5.65 3.13
N PHE A 131 -13.71 4.59 3.82
CA PHE A 131 -15.07 4.49 4.36
C PHE A 131 -15.33 5.57 5.42
N VAL A 132 -14.44 5.74 6.40
CA VAL A 132 -14.57 6.77 7.43
C VAL A 132 -14.59 8.18 6.82
N ALA A 133 -13.75 8.45 5.82
CA ALA A 133 -13.69 9.76 5.16
C ALA A 133 -14.98 10.15 4.41
N LYS A 134 -15.84 9.18 4.06
CA LYS A 134 -17.16 9.45 3.45
C LYS A 134 -18.24 9.85 4.46
N HIS A 135 -18.00 9.67 5.75
CA HIS A 135 -18.98 9.82 6.81
C HIS A 135 -18.40 10.66 7.94
N SER A 136 -18.69 11.96 7.95
CA SER A 136 -18.13 12.91 8.93
C SER A 136 -18.58 12.64 10.37
N GLU A 137 -19.68 11.92 10.56
CA GLU A 137 -20.22 11.49 11.85
C GLU A 137 -19.51 10.29 12.46
N ILE A 138 -18.63 9.59 11.69
CA ILE A 138 -17.89 8.43 12.19
C ILE A 138 -16.54 8.89 12.75
N PHE A 139 -16.32 8.65 14.04
CA PHE A 139 -15.04 8.93 14.71
C PHE A 139 -14.04 7.79 14.56
N LYS A 140 -14.56 6.54 14.52
CA LYS A 140 -13.72 5.36 14.46
C LYS A 140 -14.43 4.23 13.75
N ALA A 141 -13.68 3.53 12.90
CA ALA A 141 -14.12 2.29 12.29
C ALA A 141 -13.10 1.17 12.52
N ARG A 142 -13.60 -0.05 12.65
CA ARG A 142 -12.78 -1.25 12.76
C ARG A 142 -13.40 -2.35 11.91
N VAL A 143 -12.62 -2.90 11.00
CA VAL A 143 -12.99 -4.12 10.26
C VAL A 143 -12.52 -5.33 11.06
N VAL A 144 -13.44 -6.24 11.31
CA VAL A 144 -13.18 -7.50 12.02
C VAL A 144 -13.49 -8.65 11.06
N ALA A 145 -12.47 -9.39 10.68
CA ALA A 145 -12.62 -10.62 9.94
C ALA A 145 -12.63 -11.80 10.93
N LYS A 146 -13.61 -12.69 10.79
CA LYS A 146 -13.71 -13.92 11.59
C LYS A 146 -14.08 -15.08 10.69
N ARG A 147 -13.56 -16.24 10.98
CA ARG A 147 -14.01 -17.48 10.37
C ARG A 147 -15.22 -18.02 11.14
N GLN A 148 -16.33 -18.21 10.44
CA GLN A 148 -17.54 -18.86 10.96
C GLN A 148 -17.77 -20.19 10.23
N GLY A 149 -17.34 -21.30 10.83
CA GLY A 149 -17.31 -22.59 10.17
C GLY A 149 -16.32 -22.58 9.00
N GLU A 150 -16.80 -22.88 7.80
CA GLU A 150 -15.99 -22.88 6.57
C GLU A 150 -16.02 -21.54 5.80
N MET A 151 -16.79 -20.57 6.26
CA MET A 151 -16.96 -19.28 5.60
C MET A 151 -16.30 -18.14 6.38
N ASP A 152 -15.69 -17.22 5.65
CA ASP A 152 -15.19 -15.96 6.21
C ASP A 152 -16.37 -14.99 6.38
N ALA A 153 -16.46 -14.37 7.54
CA ALA A 153 -17.38 -13.29 7.87
C ALA A 153 -16.63 -12.00 8.15
N MET A 154 -17.13 -10.91 7.59
CA MET A 154 -16.62 -9.56 7.83
C MET A 154 -17.66 -8.74 8.59
N THR A 155 -17.22 -8.05 9.62
CA THR A 155 -18.04 -7.09 10.37
C THR A 155 -17.31 -5.76 10.42
N VAL A 156 -17.96 -4.69 10.01
CA VAL A 156 -17.47 -3.33 10.21
C VAL A 156 -18.14 -2.77 11.46
N MET A 157 -17.34 -2.47 12.47
CA MET A 157 -17.78 -1.81 13.69
C MET A 157 -17.48 -0.33 13.57
N VAL A 158 -18.46 0.51 13.87
CA VAL A 158 -18.31 1.98 13.80
C VAL A 158 -18.67 2.60 15.15
N GLU A 159 -17.96 3.65 15.48
CA GLU A 159 -18.28 4.56 16.57
C GLU A 159 -18.67 5.91 15.94
N ALA A 160 -19.92 6.32 16.10
CA ALA A 160 -20.48 7.49 15.44
C ALA A 160 -21.48 8.22 16.34
N GLU A 161 -21.62 9.53 16.16
CA GLU A 161 -22.73 10.32 16.75
C GLU A 161 -23.86 10.46 15.73
N GLY A 162 -24.82 9.53 15.79
CA GLY A 162 -25.92 9.47 14.82
C GLY A 162 -25.56 8.64 13.59
N GLY A 163 -26.29 8.88 12.49
CA GLY A 163 -26.11 8.17 11.23
C GLY A 163 -27.07 7.01 11.03
N ASP A 164 -27.06 6.45 9.82
CA ASP A 164 -27.92 5.37 9.39
C ASP A 164 -27.12 4.10 9.06
N ALA A 165 -27.41 3.01 9.75
CA ALA A 165 -26.76 1.73 9.56
C ALA A 165 -26.91 1.18 8.11
N ALA A 166 -28.03 1.49 7.43
CA ALA A 166 -28.26 1.05 6.05
C ALA A 166 -27.35 1.84 5.07
N ALA A 167 -27.18 3.15 5.30
CA ALA A 167 -26.26 3.99 4.54
C ALA A 167 -24.80 3.52 4.73
N TYR A 168 -24.42 3.15 5.95
CA TYR A 168 -23.11 2.60 6.24
C TYR A 168 -22.88 1.25 5.53
N ALA A 169 -23.86 0.35 5.57
CA ALA A 169 -23.75 -0.94 4.90
C ALA A 169 -23.57 -0.79 3.38
N LYS A 170 -24.30 0.14 2.76
CA LYS A 170 -24.16 0.48 1.34
C LYS A 170 -22.76 1.03 1.04
N SER A 171 -22.31 1.98 1.82
CA SER A 171 -20.98 2.61 1.66
C SER A 171 -19.83 1.61 1.85
N VAL A 172 -19.97 0.69 2.80
CA VAL A 172 -19.02 -0.42 3.00
C VAL A 172 -18.95 -1.30 1.76
N SER A 173 -20.09 -1.68 1.16
CA SER A 173 -20.14 -2.50 -0.07
C SER A 173 -19.55 -1.81 -1.31
N GLU A 174 -19.44 -0.48 -1.30
CA GLU A 174 -18.84 0.30 -2.39
C GLU A 174 -17.31 0.44 -2.24
N VAL A 175 -16.81 0.32 -1.02
CA VAL A 175 -15.39 0.58 -0.69
C VAL A 175 -14.62 -0.71 -0.44
N LEU A 176 -15.27 -1.70 0.13
CA LEU A 176 -14.72 -3.03 0.47
C LEU A 176 -15.20 -4.11 -0.49
#